data_666b956aba28922ab51c13abcd6badfd
#
_entry.id   666b956aba28922ab51c13abcd6badfd
#
_cell.length_a   1.000
_cell.length_b   1.000
_cell.length_c   1.000
_cell.angle_alpha   90.00
_cell.angle_beta   90.00
_cell.angle_gamma   90.00
#
_symmetry.space_group_name_H-M   'P 1'
#
loop_
_entity.id
_entity.type
_entity.pdbx_description
1 polymer ?
#
loop_
_entity_poly.entity_id
_entity_poly.type
_entity_poly.pdbx_seq_one_letter_code
_entity_poly.pdbx_strand_id
1 'polypeptide(L)'
;MSKTWHPETIAIRGGRQISDFSEHTQAMYMTSSFTYPTAEDASRLFVGEQAGYTYSRTSNPTIAAFEERMAQLEGAERGLATSSGMAAIHAT
;
A
#
# COMPACT_ATOMS: atom_id res chain seq x y z
N MET A 1 -9.34 -4.30 -8.67
CA MET A 1 -10.35 -3.36 -9.11
C MET A 1 -10.77 -3.66 -10.55
N SER A 2 -12.04 -3.85 -10.75
CA SER A 2 -12.56 -4.31 -12.03
C SER A 2 -13.11 -3.20 -12.92
N LYS A 3 -13.25 -2.00 -12.39
CA LYS A 3 -13.82 -0.90 -13.15
C LYS A 3 -12.79 -0.20 -14.01
N THR A 4 -13.24 0.20 -15.19
CA THR A 4 -12.42 1.03 -16.05
C THR A 4 -12.74 2.49 -15.73
N TRP A 5 -11.92 3.10 -14.90
CA TRP A 5 -12.10 4.51 -14.53
C TRP A 5 -11.23 5.39 -15.42
N HIS A 6 -11.71 6.61 -15.63
CA HIS A 6 -10.89 7.63 -16.28
C HIS A 6 -9.71 8.00 -15.38
N PRO A 7 -8.60 8.47 -15.96
CA PRO A 7 -7.43 8.84 -15.15
C PRO A 7 -7.74 9.83 -14.03
N GLU A 8 -8.65 10.77 -14.27
CA GLU A 8 -9.02 11.73 -13.23
C GLU A 8 -9.65 11.06 -12.01
N THR A 9 -10.48 10.05 -12.24
CA THR A 9 -11.09 9.30 -11.16
C THR A 9 -10.06 8.45 -10.43
N ILE A 10 -9.15 7.81 -11.18
CA ILE A 10 -8.08 7.01 -10.59
C ILE A 10 -7.19 7.88 -9.70
N ALA A 11 -6.88 9.11 -10.15
CA ALA A 11 -6.04 10.02 -9.39
C ALA A 11 -6.62 10.35 -8.01
N ILE A 12 -7.93 10.26 -7.86
CA ILE A 12 -8.59 10.57 -6.59
C ILE A 12 -8.92 9.31 -5.79
N ARG A 13 -9.36 8.25 -6.46
CA ARG A 13 -9.93 7.09 -5.79
C ARG A 13 -9.14 5.80 -5.97
N GLY A 14 -8.14 5.78 -6.83
CA GLY A 14 -7.39 4.57 -7.09
C GLY A 14 -6.52 4.16 -5.90
N GLY A 15 -6.42 2.87 -5.65
CA GLY A 15 -5.50 2.33 -4.66
C GLY A 15 -5.85 2.57 -3.20
N ARG A 16 -7.03 3.12 -2.90
CA ARG A 16 -7.39 3.39 -1.50
C ARG A 16 -7.44 2.09 -0.69
N GLN A 17 -6.81 2.13 0.46
CA GLN A 17 -6.86 1.04 1.43
C GLN A 17 -7.96 1.38 2.44
N ILE A 18 -9.18 0.95 2.16
CA ILE A 18 -10.35 1.32 2.96
C ILE A 18 -10.35 0.53 4.26
N SER A 19 -10.53 1.23 5.38
CA SER A 19 -10.59 0.61 6.70
C SER A 19 -12.04 0.28 7.07
N ASP A 20 -12.23 -0.21 8.29
CA ASP A 20 -13.57 -0.51 8.80
C ASP A 20 -14.46 0.73 8.92
N PHE A 21 -13.87 1.92 8.85
CA PHE A 21 -14.62 3.17 8.95
C PHE A 21 -15.17 3.63 7.61
N SER A 22 -14.79 2.99 6.51
CA SER A 22 -15.28 3.29 5.15
C SER A 22 -15.08 4.75 4.74
N GLU A 23 -13.93 5.30 5.09
CA GLU A 23 -13.62 6.69 4.79
C GLU A 23 -13.50 6.93 3.28
N HIS A 24 -13.82 8.15 2.85
CA HIS A 24 -13.66 8.53 1.44
C HIS A 24 -12.20 8.69 1.05
N THR A 25 -11.43 9.34 1.90
CA THR A 25 -10.03 9.66 1.63
C THR A 25 -9.13 8.63 2.26
N GLN A 26 -8.00 8.34 1.63
CA GLN A 26 -7.02 7.41 2.19
C GLN A 26 -6.57 7.90 3.56
N ALA A 27 -6.74 7.07 4.58
CA ALA A 27 -6.25 7.38 5.92
C ALA A 27 -4.73 7.28 5.95
N MET A 28 -4.10 8.09 6.79
CA MET A 28 -2.67 8.10 6.97
C MET A 28 -2.29 7.26 8.20
N TYR A 29 -1.49 6.24 7.98
CA TYR A 29 -1.07 5.32 9.04
C TYR A 29 0.33 5.67 9.52
N MET A 30 0.38 6.58 10.48
CA MET A 30 1.64 7.14 10.99
C MET A 30 2.17 6.29 12.14
N THR A 31 2.56 5.08 11.82
CA THR A 31 3.06 4.14 12.82
C THR A 31 4.29 3.42 12.28
N SER A 32 5.18 3.02 13.18
CA SER A 32 6.37 2.27 12.79
C SER A 32 6.10 0.77 12.70
N SER A 33 5.21 0.25 13.53
CA SER A 33 4.97 -1.19 13.58
C SER A 33 3.49 -1.48 13.80
N PHE A 34 3.13 -2.73 13.66
CA PHE A 34 1.76 -3.19 13.77
C PHE A 34 1.70 -4.33 14.78
N THR A 35 0.59 -4.42 15.52
CA THR A 35 0.42 -5.47 16.52
C THR A 35 -0.17 -6.71 15.90
N TYR A 36 -0.06 -7.81 16.63
CA TYR A 36 -0.60 -9.10 16.21
C TYR A 36 -1.44 -9.68 17.32
N PRO A 37 -2.54 -10.40 17.00
CA PRO A 37 -3.35 -11.04 18.03
C PRO A 37 -2.58 -12.11 18.80
N THR A 38 -1.73 -12.89 18.13
CA THR A 38 -0.97 -13.98 18.73
C THR A 38 0.43 -14.06 18.15
N ALA A 39 1.31 -14.77 18.83
CA ALA A 39 2.65 -15.04 18.32
C ALA A 39 2.61 -15.89 17.04
N GLU A 40 1.61 -16.75 16.91
CA GLU A 40 1.46 -17.54 15.69
C GLU A 40 1.11 -16.66 14.49
N ASP A 41 0.25 -15.66 14.69
CA ASP A 41 -0.09 -14.72 13.63
C ASP A 41 1.15 -13.94 13.20
N ALA A 42 1.96 -13.51 14.13
CA ALA A 42 3.21 -12.82 13.83
C ALA A 42 4.13 -13.70 12.99
N SER A 43 4.25 -14.97 13.36
CA SER A 43 5.09 -15.91 12.64
C SER A 43 4.61 -16.09 11.19
N ARG A 44 3.30 -16.25 11.00
CA ARG A 44 2.74 -16.41 9.65
C ARG A 44 2.96 -15.18 8.79
N LEU A 45 2.85 -13.97 9.37
CA LEU A 45 3.10 -12.74 8.65
C LEU A 45 4.56 -12.65 8.19
N PHE A 46 5.50 -13.01 9.08
CA PHE A 46 6.92 -12.90 8.74
C PHE A 46 7.36 -13.90 7.67
N VAL A 47 6.73 -15.07 7.61
CA VAL A 47 7.07 -16.06 6.57
C VAL A 47 6.20 -15.95 5.33
N GLY A 48 5.27 -15.00 5.29
CA GLY A 48 4.45 -14.76 4.11
C GLY A 48 3.25 -15.67 3.96
N GLU A 49 2.91 -16.44 4.97
CA GLU A 49 1.74 -17.34 4.92
C GLU A 49 0.44 -16.59 5.15
N GLN A 50 0.50 -15.39 5.68
CA GLN A 50 -0.66 -14.56 5.97
C GLN A 50 -0.40 -13.14 5.49
N ALA A 51 -1.39 -12.54 4.83
CA ALA A 51 -1.28 -11.16 4.38
C ALA A 51 -1.44 -10.21 5.56
N GLY A 52 -0.68 -9.13 5.57
CA GLY A 52 -0.78 -8.12 6.60
C GLY A 52 0.49 -7.28 6.68
N TYR A 53 0.52 -6.38 7.66
CA TYR A 53 1.61 -5.45 7.84
C TYR A 53 2.33 -5.75 9.14
N THR A 54 3.65 -5.66 9.12
CA THR A 54 4.48 -5.90 10.29
C THR A 54 5.23 -4.65 10.73
N TYR A 55 5.90 -4.00 9.80
CA TYR A 55 6.73 -2.84 10.10
C TYR A 55 6.75 -1.90 8.89
N SER A 56 6.69 -0.60 9.16
CA SER A 56 6.50 0.38 8.08
C SER A 56 7.67 0.46 7.09
N ARG A 57 8.88 0.07 7.50
CA ARG A 57 9.99 0.01 6.55
C ARG A 57 9.72 -1.01 5.46
N THR A 58 9.06 -2.10 5.80
CA THR A 58 8.73 -3.17 4.84
C THR A 58 7.49 -2.82 4.04
N SER A 59 6.42 -2.40 4.74
CA SER A 59 5.17 -2.03 4.08
C SER A 59 4.28 -1.25 5.05
N ASN A 60 3.39 -0.44 4.48
CA ASN A 60 2.47 0.39 5.25
C ASN A 60 1.27 0.68 4.35
N PRO A 61 0.03 0.68 4.87
CA PRO A 61 -1.14 0.92 4.03
C PRO A 61 -1.10 2.25 3.28
N THR A 62 -0.52 3.29 3.86
CA THR A 62 -0.41 4.59 3.20
C THR A 62 0.48 4.49 1.97
N ILE A 63 1.62 3.83 2.11
CA ILE A 63 2.56 3.64 0.99
C ILE A 63 1.96 2.71 -0.05
N ALA A 64 1.28 1.65 0.40
CA ALA A 64 0.61 0.73 -0.52
C ALA A 64 -0.44 1.45 -1.36
N ALA A 65 -1.18 2.38 -0.78
CA ALA A 65 -2.17 3.16 -1.51
C ALA A 65 -1.52 4.00 -2.60
N PHE A 66 -0.39 4.63 -2.29
CA PHE A 66 0.35 5.42 -3.26
C PHE A 66 0.86 4.53 -4.41
N GLU A 67 1.49 3.42 -4.07
CA GLU A 67 2.04 2.50 -5.08
C GLU A 67 0.96 1.98 -6.01
N GLU A 68 -0.18 1.58 -5.45
CA GLU A 68 -1.28 1.05 -6.24
C GLU A 68 -1.87 2.12 -7.15
N ARG A 69 -2.06 3.33 -6.64
CA ARG A 69 -2.60 4.42 -7.45
C ARG A 69 -1.69 4.78 -8.62
N MET A 70 -0.40 4.85 -8.36
CA MET A 70 0.55 5.15 -9.43
C MET A 70 0.60 4.03 -10.46
N ALA A 71 0.55 2.78 -10.02
CA ALA A 71 0.50 1.64 -10.93
C ALA A 71 -0.74 1.73 -11.83
N GLN A 72 -1.89 2.05 -11.26
CA GLN A 72 -3.12 2.17 -12.04
C GLN A 72 -3.05 3.32 -13.04
N LEU A 73 -2.48 4.45 -12.64
CA LEU A 73 -2.35 5.61 -13.53
C LEU A 73 -1.41 5.33 -14.70
N GLU A 74 -0.37 4.55 -14.46
CA GLU A 74 0.63 4.24 -15.48
C GLU A 74 0.30 2.97 -16.27
N GLY A 75 -0.77 2.27 -15.90
CA GLY A 75 -1.11 1.01 -16.55
C GLY A 75 -0.13 -0.11 -16.23
N ALA A 76 0.54 -0.03 -15.09
CA ALA A 76 1.54 -1.02 -14.68
C ALA A 76 0.93 -2.04 -13.72
N GLU A 77 1.59 -3.19 -13.60
CA GLU A 77 1.15 -4.22 -12.67
C GLU A 77 1.39 -3.83 -11.24
N ARG A 78 2.51 -3.17 -10.95
CA ARG A 78 2.90 -2.78 -9.60
C ARG A 78 3.67 -1.48 -9.62
N GLY A 79 3.69 -0.83 -8.46
CA GLY A 79 4.53 0.33 -8.21
C GLY A 79 5.39 0.08 -6.99
N LEU A 80 6.54 0.70 -6.95
CA LEU A 80 7.43 0.67 -5.81
C LEU A 80 7.79 2.09 -5.41
N ALA A 81 7.39 2.47 -4.21
CA ALA A 81 7.69 3.81 -3.71
C ALA A 81 9.10 3.87 -3.15
N THR A 82 9.78 4.96 -3.40
CA THR A 82 11.10 5.22 -2.83
C THR A 82 11.12 6.62 -2.24
N SER A 83 12.16 6.92 -1.46
CA SER A 83 12.23 8.20 -0.76
C SER A 83 12.61 9.37 -1.65
N SER A 84 13.07 9.11 -2.87
CA SER A 84 13.45 10.15 -3.81
C SER A 84 13.40 9.63 -5.24
N GLY A 85 13.39 10.56 -6.20
CA GLY A 85 13.47 10.17 -7.60
C GLY A 85 14.79 9.49 -7.95
N MET A 86 15.88 9.91 -7.33
CA MET A 86 17.19 9.30 -7.58
C MET A 86 17.22 7.85 -7.05
N ALA A 87 16.58 7.60 -5.91
CA ALA A 87 16.47 6.24 -5.40
C ALA A 87 15.66 5.37 -6.37
N ALA A 88 14.61 5.92 -6.97
CA ALA A 88 13.82 5.20 -7.97
C ALA A 88 14.66 4.84 -9.18
N ILE A 89 15.47 5.77 -9.66
CA ILE A 89 16.36 5.52 -10.79
C ILE A 89 17.37 4.43 -10.43
N HIS A 90 17.94 4.52 -9.23
CA HIS A 90 18.94 3.56 -8.78
C HIS A 90 18.36 2.15 -8.65
N ALA A 91 17.10 2.04 -8.22
CA ALA A 91 16.43 0.75 -8.06
C ALA A 91 16.13 0.08 -9.40
N THR A 92 16.04 0.86 -10.46
CA THR A 92 15.81 0.32 -11.80
C THR A 92 17.06 -0.34 -12.34
#